data_f0e11da5acbb6cf025c6ab3ae98cb2a8
#
_entry.id   f0e11da5acbb6cf025c6ab3ae98cb2a8
#
_cell.length_a   1.000
_cell.length_b   1.000
_cell.length_c   1.000
_cell.angle_alpha   90.00
_cell.angle_beta   90.00
_cell.angle_gamma   90.00
#
_symmetry.space_group_name_H-M   'P 1'
#
loop_
_entity.id
_entity.type
_entity.pdbx_description
1 polymer ?
#
loop_
_entity_poly.entity_id
_entity_poly.type
_entity_poly.pdbx_seq_one_letter_code
_entity_poly.pdbx_strand_id
1 'polypeptide(L)'
;MSKPTKPLWQTPWGYAESFLIAFGLLLIGFLLEFTIQSNSGTSIRYPMNLILGAVFLTFLLVFYRLIRKSNLYHFLSGVPASVGAIAVLTLLVIIMGITPQVSMQEENLITRLSLNQLTTSWPFLFINLYLLVVLALVIVRKSFPFRLKNWGFVCSHLGLWITIFAAGLGSGDLMRLKMDLYTNKTEWKAYDNNGNYYELPLAIKLNDFLIEEFNPKLAVVENESGKLYEATKPSMIMIEDELECRLHDWNIKVDDFLASSGRVGEKYHQMYDFGAAPAAKVSVAVSSSDTLSGWISCGSFNRPHESLKLDDKYSLLMTVPEPKKFSSKVTIFTPDGQKEEQVLEVNKPQSVNGWKIYQLSYDEKMGKYSNLSVVEVVKDPWQVYVYIGIFMMMIGSIYMFWRGNKVTISSEQ
;
A
#
# COMPACT_ATOMS: atom_id res chain seq x y z
N MET A 1 -0.86 -9.33 53.52
CA MET A 1 -1.30 -10.70 53.16
C MET A 1 -1.51 -10.74 51.65
N SER A 2 -0.64 -11.43 50.91
CA SER A 2 -0.81 -11.66 49.49
C SER A 2 -2.01 -12.58 49.28
N LYS A 3 -2.98 -12.18 48.43
CA LYS A 3 -4.07 -13.08 48.03
C LYS A 3 -3.46 -14.35 47.45
N PRO A 4 -3.95 -15.54 47.88
CA PRO A 4 -3.44 -16.80 47.32
C PRO A 4 -3.61 -16.79 45.81
N THR A 5 -2.53 -17.01 45.09
CA THR A 5 -2.55 -17.09 43.62
C THR A 5 -3.38 -18.32 43.22
N LYS A 6 -4.46 -18.05 42.50
CA LYS A 6 -5.33 -19.12 41.98
C LYS A 6 -4.52 -20.08 41.10
N PRO A 7 -4.65 -21.43 41.30
CA PRO A 7 -4.00 -22.40 40.39
C PRO A 7 -4.44 -22.22 38.95
N LEU A 8 -3.51 -22.43 38.01
CA LEU A 8 -3.78 -22.46 36.57
C LEU A 8 -4.88 -23.52 36.26
N TRP A 9 -5.73 -23.20 35.27
CA TRP A 9 -6.84 -24.05 34.80
C TRP A 9 -8.00 -24.24 35.76
N GLN A 10 -8.00 -23.61 36.92
CA GLN A 10 -9.18 -23.58 37.78
C GLN A 10 -10.19 -22.55 37.23
N THR A 11 -11.45 -22.93 37.13
CA THR A 11 -12.54 -22.03 36.68
C THR A 11 -12.89 -20.98 37.76
N PRO A 12 -13.26 -19.75 37.31
CA PRO A 12 -13.33 -19.24 35.94
C PRO A 12 -11.95 -18.90 35.38
N TRP A 13 -11.67 -19.26 34.12
CA TRP A 13 -10.40 -18.99 33.47
C TRP A 13 -10.20 -17.47 33.25
N GLY A 14 -8.95 -17.01 33.38
CA GLY A 14 -8.55 -15.61 33.31
C GLY A 14 -7.58 -15.30 32.18
N TYR A 15 -6.80 -14.25 32.38
CA TYR A 15 -5.82 -13.79 31.40
C TYR A 15 -4.65 -14.77 31.21
N ALA A 16 -4.17 -15.42 32.27
CA ALA A 16 -3.06 -16.36 32.18
C ALA A 16 -3.40 -17.53 31.23
N GLU A 17 -4.55 -18.15 31.44
CA GLU A 17 -5.03 -19.23 30.56
C GLU A 17 -5.26 -18.75 29.14
N SER A 18 -5.76 -17.51 28.95
CA SER A 18 -5.96 -16.91 27.65
C SER A 18 -4.64 -16.75 26.86
N PHE A 19 -3.62 -16.20 27.49
CA PHE A 19 -2.32 -16.08 26.87
C PHE A 19 -1.67 -17.45 26.57
N LEU A 20 -1.81 -18.41 27.45
CA LEU A 20 -1.32 -19.78 27.24
C LEU A 20 -2.00 -20.46 26.04
N ILE A 21 -3.32 -20.30 25.89
CA ILE A 21 -4.08 -20.85 24.76
C ILE A 21 -3.63 -20.16 23.46
N ALA A 22 -3.63 -18.82 23.42
CA ALA A 22 -3.30 -18.08 22.23
C ALA A 22 -1.84 -18.31 21.79
N PHE A 23 -0.90 -18.34 22.75
CA PHE A 23 0.51 -18.63 22.50
C PHE A 23 0.73 -20.10 22.09
N GLY A 24 -0.01 -21.03 22.69
CA GLY A 24 -0.03 -22.45 22.28
C GLY A 24 -0.46 -22.63 20.83
N LEU A 25 -1.53 -21.95 20.40
CA LEU A 25 -1.96 -21.92 18.98
C LEU A 25 -0.89 -21.34 18.06
N LEU A 26 -0.23 -20.27 18.49
CA LEU A 26 0.88 -19.68 17.77
C LEU A 26 2.04 -20.67 17.58
N LEU A 27 2.44 -21.34 18.66
CA LEU A 27 3.53 -22.35 18.63
C LEU A 27 3.16 -23.54 17.73
N ILE A 28 1.94 -24.06 17.83
CA ILE A 28 1.47 -25.12 16.94
C ILE A 28 1.51 -24.66 15.49
N GLY A 29 1.09 -23.43 15.22
CA GLY A 29 1.15 -22.85 13.88
C GLY A 29 2.58 -22.80 13.33
N PHE A 30 3.55 -22.33 14.12
CA PHE A 30 4.96 -22.31 13.72
C PHE A 30 5.57 -23.70 13.58
N LEU A 31 5.19 -24.65 14.41
CA LEU A 31 5.63 -26.06 14.26
C LEU A 31 5.10 -26.67 12.95
N LEU A 32 3.85 -26.39 12.59
CA LEU A 32 3.31 -26.83 11.32
C LEU A 32 4.01 -26.14 10.14
N GLU A 33 4.27 -24.83 10.25
CA GLU A 33 4.99 -24.09 9.22
C GLU A 33 6.38 -24.67 8.98
N PHE A 34 7.09 -24.97 10.06
CA PHE A 34 8.43 -25.55 9.99
C PHE A 34 8.46 -26.97 9.38
N THR A 35 7.39 -27.77 9.59
CA THR A 35 7.34 -29.19 9.16
C THR A 35 6.70 -29.38 7.80
N ILE A 36 5.62 -28.64 7.51
CA ILE A 36 4.78 -28.88 6.32
C ILE A 36 4.99 -27.76 5.29
N GLN A 37 5.46 -26.60 5.71
CA GLN A 37 5.50 -25.33 4.97
C GLN A 37 4.15 -25.05 4.27
N SER A 38 3.50 -23.97 4.59
CA SER A 38 2.35 -23.51 3.81
C SER A 38 2.87 -23.19 2.41
N ASN A 39 2.65 -24.09 1.47
CA ASN A 39 3.01 -23.81 0.08
C ASN A 39 2.31 -22.52 -0.32
N SER A 40 3.09 -21.47 -0.50
CA SER A 40 2.67 -20.12 -0.88
C SER A 40 1.86 -20.02 -2.18
N GLY A 41 1.52 -21.17 -2.78
CA GLY A 41 0.78 -21.26 -4.03
C GLY A 41 -0.67 -21.77 -3.92
N THR A 42 -1.11 -22.32 -2.78
CA THR A 42 -2.48 -22.84 -2.63
C THR A 42 -3.42 -21.82 -2.01
N SER A 43 -3.60 -20.70 -2.68
CA SER A 43 -4.69 -19.79 -2.33
C SER A 43 -6.03 -20.49 -2.59
N ILE A 44 -6.87 -20.57 -1.56
CA ILE A 44 -8.20 -21.16 -1.66
C ILE A 44 -9.09 -20.20 -2.45
N ARG A 45 -9.44 -20.60 -3.69
CA ARG A 45 -10.23 -19.80 -4.63
C ARG A 45 -11.68 -20.30 -4.69
N TYR A 46 -12.53 -19.50 -5.32
CA TYR A 46 -13.88 -19.91 -5.69
C TYR A 46 -13.85 -21.21 -6.51
N PRO A 47 -14.76 -22.19 -6.24
CA PRO A 47 -15.84 -22.17 -5.24
C PRO A 47 -15.44 -22.73 -3.86
N MET A 48 -14.20 -23.20 -3.66
CA MET A 48 -13.77 -23.87 -2.44
C MET A 48 -13.83 -22.94 -1.20
N ASN A 49 -13.50 -21.68 -1.35
CA ASN A 49 -13.59 -20.71 -0.26
C ASN A 49 -15.04 -20.54 0.25
N LEU A 50 -16.05 -20.55 -0.63
CA LEU A 50 -17.46 -20.52 -0.19
C LEU A 50 -17.85 -21.77 0.60
N ILE A 51 -17.38 -22.94 0.16
CA ILE A 51 -17.62 -24.20 0.86
C ILE A 51 -16.99 -24.16 2.25
N LEU A 52 -15.73 -23.76 2.35
CA LEU A 52 -15.02 -23.61 3.63
C LEU A 52 -15.67 -22.56 4.53
N GLY A 53 -16.13 -21.45 3.97
CA GLY A 53 -16.91 -20.45 4.69
C GLY A 53 -18.20 -21.02 5.28
N ALA A 54 -18.97 -21.78 4.48
CA ALA A 54 -20.19 -22.42 4.93
C ALA A 54 -19.92 -23.48 6.02
N VAL A 55 -18.87 -24.28 5.86
CA VAL A 55 -18.42 -25.25 6.87
C VAL A 55 -18.04 -24.55 8.17
N PHE A 56 -17.29 -23.44 8.10
CA PHE A 56 -16.91 -22.69 9.29
C PHE A 56 -18.12 -22.05 9.99
N LEU A 57 -19.08 -21.50 9.25
CA LEU A 57 -20.32 -20.97 9.84
C LEU A 57 -21.14 -22.07 10.51
N THR A 58 -21.25 -23.25 9.87
CA THR A 58 -21.93 -24.41 10.44
C THR A 58 -21.20 -24.87 11.71
N PHE A 59 -19.88 -24.95 11.67
CA PHE A 59 -19.07 -25.25 12.85
C PHE A 59 -19.35 -24.28 14.00
N LEU A 60 -19.38 -22.96 13.75
CA LEU A 60 -19.67 -21.96 14.78
C LEU A 60 -21.06 -22.16 15.43
N LEU A 61 -22.07 -22.48 14.62
CA LEU A 61 -23.43 -22.74 15.13
C LEU A 61 -23.48 -23.97 15.99
N VAL A 62 -22.88 -25.07 15.53
CA VAL A 62 -22.83 -26.35 16.29
C VAL A 62 -22.01 -26.17 17.57
N PHE A 63 -20.83 -25.56 17.45
CA PHE A 63 -19.94 -25.28 18.58
C PHE A 63 -20.64 -24.44 19.65
N TYR A 64 -21.28 -23.34 19.28
CA TYR A 64 -22.09 -22.53 20.19
C TYR A 64 -23.16 -23.37 20.90
N ARG A 65 -23.90 -24.23 20.15
CA ARG A 65 -24.95 -25.07 20.76
C ARG A 65 -24.41 -26.04 21.79
N LEU A 66 -23.25 -26.63 21.53
CA LEU A 66 -22.58 -27.55 22.43
C LEU A 66 -22.08 -26.89 23.71
N ILE A 67 -21.43 -25.72 23.57
CA ILE A 67 -20.73 -25.07 24.70
C ILE A 67 -21.56 -24.04 25.47
N ARG A 68 -22.71 -23.57 24.98
CA ARG A 68 -23.47 -22.42 25.53
C ARG A 68 -23.79 -22.47 27.02
N LYS A 69 -23.77 -23.67 27.63
CA LYS A 69 -24.02 -23.88 29.06
C LYS A 69 -22.74 -24.15 29.86
N SER A 70 -21.58 -24.14 29.22
CA SER A 70 -20.29 -24.49 29.84
C SER A 70 -19.49 -23.27 30.29
N ASN A 71 -18.52 -23.49 31.18
CA ASN A 71 -17.54 -22.48 31.56
C ASN A 71 -16.67 -22.03 30.38
N LEU A 72 -16.47 -22.90 29.39
CA LEU A 72 -15.76 -22.60 28.15
C LEU A 72 -16.44 -21.47 27.36
N TYR A 73 -17.78 -21.48 27.26
CA TYR A 73 -18.51 -20.40 26.62
C TYR A 73 -18.30 -19.06 27.34
N HIS A 74 -18.37 -19.07 28.68
CA HIS A 74 -18.18 -17.87 29.47
C HIS A 74 -16.75 -17.29 29.30
N PHE A 75 -15.77 -18.16 29.20
CA PHE A 75 -14.38 -17.77 28.94
C PHE A 75 -14.21 -17.22 27.52
N LEU A 76 -14.57 -17.98 26.48
CA LEU A 76 -14.39 -17.59 25.07
C LEU A 76 -15.20 -16.34 24.69
N SER A 77 -16.37 -16.12 25.30
CA SER A 77 -17.15 -14.88 25.10
C SER A 77 -16.79 -13.76 26.07
N GLY A 78 -15.72 -13.93 26.84
CA GLY A 78 -15.25 -13.00 27.86
C GLY A 78 -14.09 -12.12 27.38
N VAL A 79 -13.79 -11.07 28.16
CA VAL A 79 -12.67 -10.16 27.89
C VAL A 79 -11.31 -10.88 27.86
N PRO A 80 -10.98 -11.83 28.76
CA PRO A 80 -9.68 -12.48 28.75
C PRO A 80 -9.35 -13.16 27.41
N ALA A 81 -10.27 -13.94 26.85
CA ALA A 81 -10.04 -14.64 25.57
C ALA A 81 -9.80 -13.65 24.41
N SER A 82 -10.59 -12.56 24.38
CA SER A 82 -10.42 -11.51 23.37
C SER A 82 -9.07 -10.81 23.48
N VAL A 83 -8.62 -10.51 24.70
CA VAL A 83 -7.33 -9.84 24.93
C VAL A 83 -6.17 -10.73 24.50
N GLY A 84 -6.19 -12.03 24.85
CA GLY A 84 -5.14 -12.96 24.43
C GLY A 84 -5.07 -13.14 22.91
N ALA A 85 -6.23 -13.27 22.24
CA ALA A 85 -6.29 -13.37 20.78
C ALA A 85 -5.73 -12.12 20.09
N ILE A 86 -6.17 -10.93 20.54
CA ILE A 86 -5.73 -9.65 19.96
C ILE A 86 -4.23 -9.42 20.22
N ALA A 87 -3.73 -9.72 21.42
CA ALA A 87 -2.33 -9.51 21.78
C ALA A 87 -1.39 -10.36 20.88
N VAL A 88 -1.73 -11.63 20.67
CA VAL A 88 -0.92 -12.51 19.81
C VAL A 88 -1.05 -12.12 18.34
N LEU A 89 -2.24 -11.72 17.87
CA LEU A 89 -2.39 -11.18 16.51
C LEU A 89 -1.57 -9.90 16.33
N THR A 90 -1.58 -9.00 17.32
CA THR A 90 -0.77 -7.77 17.28
C THR A 90 0.73 -8.10 17.19
N LEU A 91 1.20 -9.11 17.93
CA LEU A 91 2.58 -9.58 17.83
C LEU A 91 2.91 -10.04 16.41
N LEU A 92 2.04 -10.83 15.76
CA LEU A 92 2.22 -11.27 14.37
C LEU A 92 2.24 -10.07 13.41
N VAL A 93 1.37 -9.07 13.60
CA VAL A 93 1.34 -7.85 12.78
C VAL A 93 2.63 -7.03 12.94
N ILE A 94 3.18 -6.95 14.17
CA ILE A 94 4.48 -6.29 14.39
C ILE A 94 5.59 -7.03 13.64
N ILE A 95 5.64 -8.36 13.74
CA ILE A 95 6.62 -9.18 12.99
C ILE A 95 6.48 -8.93 11.49
N MET A 96 5.25 -8.92 10.97
CA MET A 96 4.96 -8.62 9.57
C MET A 96 5.47 -7.23 9.15
N GLY A 97 5.34 -6.23 10.02
CA GLY A 97 5.78 -4.86 9.73
C GLY A 97 7.29 -4.67 9.68
N ILE A 98 8.07 -5.48 10.43
CA ILE A 98 9.54 -5.43 10.44
C ILE A 98 10.19 -6.40 9.45
N THR A 99 9.41 -7.35 8.89
CA THR A 99 9.92 -8.35 7.93
C THR A 99 9.40 -8.01 6.53
N PRO A 100 10.27 -7.88 5.50
CA PRO A 100 9.83 -7.66 4.12
C PRO A 100 8.89 -8.78 3.65
N GLN A 101 7.68 -8.42 3.25
CA GLN A 101 6.65 -9.36 2.81
C GLN A 101 6.76 -9.63 1.30
N VAL A 102 7.85 -10.28 0.91
CA VAL A 102 8.18 -10.64 -0.48
C VAL A 102 8.63 -12.09 -0.56
N SER A 103 8.40 -12.72 -1.71
CA SER A 103 8.93 -14.06 -1.98
C SER A 103 10.46 -14.00 -2.04
N MET A 104 11.13 -14.75 -1.17
CA MET A 104 12.60 -14.88 -1.12
C MET A 104 12.96 -16.28 -1.60
N GLN A 105 14.02 -16.36 -2.42
CA GLN A 105 14.54 -17.64 -2.91
C GLN A 105 15.51 -18.32 -1.96
N GLU A 106 16.08 -17.58 -1.01
CA GLU A 106 17.05 -18.10 -0.05
C GLU A 106 16.36 -18.87 1.08
N GLU A 107 16.82 -20.09 1.33
CA GLU A 107 16.40 -20.86 2.50
C GLU A 107 17.09 -20.35 3.76
N ASN A 108 16.35 -19.60 4.56
CA ASN A 108 16.76 -19.15 5.88
C ASN A 108 15.63 -19.36 6.90
N LEU A 109 15.88 -19.01 8.16
CA LEU A 109 14.86 -19.17 9.21
C LEU A 109 13.59 -18.35 8.93
N ILE A 110 13.73 -17.19 8.29
CA ILE A 110 12.60 -16.31 7.93
C ILE A 110 11.68 -17.00 6.91
N THR A 111 12.27 -17.63 5.88
CA THR A 111 11.51 -18.35 4.84
C THR A 111 10.95 -19.67 5.36
N ARG A 112 11.69 -20.39 6.24
CA ARG A 112 11.21 -21.64 6.86
C ARG A 112 10.01 -21.44 7.80
N LEU A 113 9.95 -20.30 8.48
CA LEU A 113 8.82 -19.91 9.33
C LEU A 113 7.78 -19.05 8.59
N SER A 114 7.93 -18.86 7.28
CA SER A 114 7.08 -18.01 6.42
C SER A 114 6.83 -16.62 6.97
N LEU A 115 7.84 -16.05 7.67
CA LEU A 115 7.73 -14.69 8.23
C LEU A 115 7.66 -13.62 7.12
N ASN A 116 8.24 -13.92 5.94
CA ASN A 116 8.19 -13.09 4.74
C ASN A 116 6.88 -13.23 3.94
N GLN A 117 5.98 -14.12 4.35
CA GLN A 117 4.65 -14.35 3.77
C GLN A 117 3.64 -14.67 4.87
N LEU A 118 3.68 -13.91 5.96
CA LEU A 118 3.03 -14.23 7.21
C LEU A 118 1.51 -14.40 7.07
N THR A 119 0.86 -13.63 6.19
CA THR A 119 -0.59 -13.67 5.97
C THR A 119 -1.12 -15.01 5.44
N THR A 120 -0.26 -15.81 4.81
CA THR A 120 -0.61 -17.15 4.28
C THR A 120 -0.13 -18.29 5.19
N SER A 121 0.58 -17.97 6.28
CA SER A 121 1.17 -18.92 7.20
C SER A 121 0.15 -19.56 8.16
N TRP A 122 0.46 -20.76 8.64
CA TRP A 122 -0.34 -21.49 9.64
C TRP A 122 -0.55 -20.71 10.94
N PRO A 123 0.49 -20.06 11.54
CA PRO A 123 0.29 -19.29 12.77
C PRO A 123 -0.71 -18.15 12.58
N PHE A 124 -0.66 -17.44 11.45
CA PHE A 124 -1.60 -16.37 11.15
C PHE A 124 -3.03 -16.92 10.97
N LEU A 125 -3.19 -18.03 10.25
CA LEU A 125 -4.48 -18.69 10.06
C LEU A 125 -5.11 -19.11 11.39
N PHE A 126 -4.36 -19.78 12.27
CA PHE A 126 -4.91 -20.27 13.55
C PHE A 126 -5.33 -19.13 14.48
N ILE A 127 -4.52 -18.08 14.57
CA ILE A 127 -4.86 -16.93 15.41
C ILE A 127 -6.06 -16.16 14.85
N ASN A 128 -6.18 -16.01 13.53
CA ASN A 128 -7.37 -15.41 12.91
C ASN A 128 -8.63 -16.26 13.11
N LEU A 129 -8.55 -17.57 12.95
CA LEU A 129 -9.69 -18.47 13.22
C LEU A 129 -10.10 -18.40 14.70
N TYR A 130 -9.13 -18.41 15.62
CA TYR A 130 -9.41 -18.25 17.05
C TYR A 130 -10.08 -16.90 17.34
N LEU A 131 -9.58 -15.83 16.78
CA LEU A 131 -10.19 -14.50 16.90
C LEU A 131 -11.62 -14.47 16.35
N LEU A 132 -11.88 -15.06 15.18
CA LEU A 132 -13.21 -15.16 14.59
C LEU A 132 -14.19 -15.94 15.48
N VAL A 133 -13.74 -17.04 16.10
CA VAL A 133 -14.56 -17.82 17.06
C VAL A 133 -14.88 -16.98 18.29
N VAL A 134 -13.89 -16.40 18.92
CA VAL A 134 -14.05 -15.54 20.11
C VAL A 134 -14.99 -14.38 19.80
N LEU A 135 -14.76 -13.66 18.71
CA LEU A 135 -15.57 -12.52 18.31
C LEU A 135 -17.02 -12.89 18.00
N ALA A 136 -17.25 -14.02 17.31
CA ALA A 136 -18.60 -14.54 17.07
C ALA A 136 -19.35 -14.82 18.38
N LEU A 137 -18.70 -15.47 19.36
CA LEU A 137 -19.31 -15.78 20.66
C LEU A 137 -19.57 -14.51 21.50
N VAL A 138 -18.70 -13.50 21.42
CA VAL A 138 -18.90 -12.17 22.05
C VAL A 138 -20.13 -11.49 21.44
N ILE A 139 -20.25 -11.50 20.11
CA ILE A 139 -21.39 -10.92 19.39
C ILE A 139 -22.69 -11.60 19.84
N VAL A 140 -22.74 -12.94 19.81
CA VAL A 140 -23.91 -13.71 20.25
C VAL A 140 -24.28 -13.36 21.70
N ARG A 141 -23.32 -13.33 22.62
CA ARG A 141 -23.54 -13.00 24.03
C ARG A 141 -24.14 -11.60 24.23
N LYS A 142 -23.75 -10.63 23.43
CA LYS A 142 -24.24 -9.24 23.51
C LYS A 142 -25.53 -9.01 22.74
N SER A 143 -25.83 -9.86 21.76
CA SER A 143 -27.05 -9.80 20.95
C SER A 143 -28.26 -10.38 21.69
N PHE A 144 -28.05 -11.35 22.59
CA PHE A 144 -29.16 -12.03 23.30
C PHE A 144 -29.03 -11.85 24.83
N PRO A 145 -30.09 -11.32 25.53
CA PRO A 145 -31.31 -10.74 24.96
C PRO A 145 -31.04 -9.42 24.22
N PHE A 146 -31.76 -9.17 23.13
CA PHE A 146 -31.60 -7.94 22.35
C PHE A 146 -31.91 -6.71 23.20
N ARG A 147 -30.96 -5.78 23.24
CA ARG A 147 -31.09 -4.51 23.92
C ARG A 147 -30.53 -3.38 23.06
N LEU A 148 -31.34 -2.35 22.78
CA LEU A 148 -30.90 -1.20 21.99
C LEU A 148 -29.59 -0.56 22.48
N LYS A 149 -29.32 -0.65 23.79
CA LYS A 149 -28.04 -0.16 24.36
C LYS A 149 -26.82 -0.89 23.84
N ASN A 150 -26.97 -2.14 23.39
CA ASN A 150 -25.87 -2.97 22.87
C ASN A 150 -25.73 -2.85 21.35
N TRP A 151 -26.66 -2.16 20.66
CA TRP A 151 -26.72 -2.16 19.20
C TRP A 151 -25.41 -1.66 18.57
N GLY A 152 -24.86 -0.54 19.03
CA GLY A 152 -23.59 -0.01 18.50
C GLY A 152 -22.42 -0.99 18.67
N PHE A 153 -22.34 -1.63 19.86
CA PHE A 153 -21.33 -2.65 20.12
C PHE A 153 -21.50 -3.84 19.17
N VAL A 154 -22.70 -4.38 19.03
CA VAL A 154 -22.98 -5.53 18.16
C VAL A 154 -22.70 -5.17 16.70
N CYS A 155 -23.14 -4.01 16.23
CA CYS A 155 -22.92 -3.54 14.87
C CYS A 155 -21.42 -3.40 14.55
N SER A 156 -20.66 -2.75 15.44
CA SER A 156 -19.22 -2.57 15.27
C SER A 156 -18.46 -3.91 15.25
N HIS A 157 -18.76 -4.82 16.19
CA HIS A 157 -18.06 -6.10 16.27
C HIS A 157 -18.48 -7.07 15.17
N LEU A 158 -19.75 -7.04 14.74
CA LEU A 158 -20.20 -7.81 13.57
C LEU A 158 -19.56 -7.29 12.30
N GLY A 159 -19.42 -5.96 12.15
CA GLY A 159 -18.69 -5.34 11.05
C GLY A 159 -17.23 -5.82 11.02
N LEU A 160 -16.54 -5.83 12.15
CA LEU A 160 -15.17 -6.35 12.26
C LEU A 160 -15.10 -7.83 11.88
N TRP A 161 -16.06 -8.64 12.35
CA TRP A 161 -16.13 -10.05 12.04
C TRP A 161 -16.29 -10.29 10.52
N ILE A 162 -17.23 -9.58 9.88
CA ILE A 162 -17.46 -9.64 8.42
C ILE A 162 -16.19 -9.24 7.66
N THR A 163 -15.53 -8.15 8.09
CA THR A 163 -14.30 -7.66 7.45
C THR A 163 -13.20 -8.72 7.47
N ILE A 164 -12.90 -9.30 8.65
CA ILE A 164 -11.84 -10.31 8.78
C ILE A 164 -12.20 -11.58 8.01
N PHE A 165 -13.46 -12.04 8.13
CA PHE A 165 -13.93 -13.26 7.49
C PHE A 165 -13.92 -13.12 5.97
N ALA A 166 -14.45 -12.01 5.41
CA ALA A 166 -14.48 -11.78 3.98
C ALA A 166 -13.06 -11.58 3.40
N ALA A 167 -12.20 -10.84 4.09
CA ALA A 167 -10.81 -10.67 3.67
C ALA A 167 -10.04 -12.00 3.66
N GLY A 168 -10.26 -12.85 4.68
CA GLY A 168 -9.63 -14.17 4.75
C GLY A 168 -10.09 -15.11 3.61
N LEU A 169 -11.40 -15.24 3.40
CA LEU A 169 -11.96 -16.09 2.33
C LEU A 169 -11.66 -15.55 0.93
N GLY A 170 -11.64 -14.21 0.79
CA GLY A 170 -11.45 -13.55 -0.51
C GLY A 170 -10.00 -13.45 -0.95
N SER A 171 -9.04 -13.72 -0.08
CA SER A 171 -7.61 -13.55 -0.38
C SER A 171 -7.14 -14.33 -1.60
N GLY A 172 -7.72 -15.50 -1.85
CA GLY A 172 -7.41 -16.34 -3.00
C GLY A 172 -8.03 -15.89 -4.31
N ASP A 173 -9.13 -15.14 -4.26
CA ASP A 173 -9.82 -14.60 -5.44
C ASP A 173 -9.32 -13.23 -5.87
N LEU A 174 -8.50 -12.58 -5.04
CA LEU A 174 -7.84 -11.32 -5.37
C LEU A 174 -6.81 -11.54 -6.47
N MET A 175 -7.04 -10.94 -7.61
CA MET A 175 -6.09 -10.91 -8.72
C MET A 175 -5.51 -9.49 -8.84
N ARG A 176 -4.19 -9.38 -8.76
CA ARG A 176 -3.41 -8.17 -9.03
C ARG A 176 -2.39 -8.47 -10.10
N LEU A 177 -2.57 -7.90 -11.26
CA LEU A 177 -1.75 -8.15 -12.42
C LEU A 177 -1.24 -6.84 -13.00
N LYS A 178 -0.03 -6.85 -13.54
CA LYS A 178 0.56 -5.73 -14.26
C LYS A 178 0.46 -5.97 -15.76
N MET A 179 0.26 -4.91 -16.51
CA MET A 179 0.20 -4.94 -17.95
C MET A 179 1.02 -3.81 -18.54
N ASP A 180 1.91 -4.13 -19.46
CA ASP A 180 2.78 -3.19 -20.16
C ASP A 180 2.09 -2.74 -21.45
N LEU A 181 1.68 -1.49 -21.48
CA LEU A 181 0.98 -0.90 -22.62
C LEU A 181 1.95 -0.05 -23.44
N TYR A 182 2.19 -0.44 -24.69
CA TYR A 182 2.98 0.34 -25.64
C TYR A 182 2.08 1.19 -26.54
N THR A 183 2.50 2.39 -26.85
CA THR A 183 1.74 3.33 -27.69
C THR A 183 1.34 2.67 -29.01
N ASN A 184 0.06 2.82 -29.36
CA ASN A 184 -0.60 2.24 -30.54
C ASN A 184 -0.65 0.70 -30.61
N LYS A 185 -0.26 -0.01 -29.55
CA LYS A 185 -0.43 -1.47 -29.44
C LYS A 185 -1.60 -1.81 -28.52
N THR A 186 -2.26 -2.92 -28.86
CA THR A 186 -3.32 -3.49 -28.04
C THR A 186 -2.76 -4.67 -27.27
N GLU A 187 -2.97 -4.71 -25.97
CA GLU A 187 -2.50 -5.78 -25.09
C GLU A 187 -3.68 -6.36 -24.30
N TRP A 188 -3.65 -7.68 -24.08
CA TRP A 188 -4.64 -8.42 -23.27
C TRP A 188 -3.96 -9.39 -22.29
N LYS A 189 -2.63 -9.48 -22.32
CA LYS A 189 -1.84 -10.29 -21.40
C LYS A 189 -1.33 -9.43 -20.27
N ALA A 190 -1.49 -9.95 -19.06
CA ALA A 190 -0.99 -9.33 -17.84
C ALA A 190 -0.15 -10.34 -17.06
N TYR A 191 0.71 -9.90 -16.17
CA TYR A 191 1.59 -10.75 -15.39
C TYR A 191 1.50 -10.43 -13.89
N ASP A 192 1.70 -11.46 -13.08
CA ASP A 192 1.80 -11.31 -11.62
C ASP A 192 3.22 -10.91 -11.18
N ASN A 193 3.41 -10.70 -9.87
CA ASN A 193 4.71 -10.35 -9.33
C ASN A 193 5.76 -11.47 -9.44
N ASN A 194 5.35 -12.70 -9.76
CA ASN A 194 6.24 -13.84 -9.99
C ASN A 194 6.60 -14.00 -11.48
N GLY A 195 6.06 -13.15 -12.36
CA GLY A 195 6.29 -13.21 -13.79
C GLY A 195 5.39 -14.19 -14.56
N ASN A 196 4.37 -14.77 -13.94
CA ASN A 196 3.42 -15.64 -14.63
C ASN A 196 2.44 -14.79 -15.44
N TYR A 197 2.21 -15.18 -16.70
CA TYR A 197 1.30 -14.48 -17.60
C TYR A 197 -0.12 -15.03 -17.52
N TYR A 198 -1.09 -14.12 -17.59
CA TYR A 198 -2.52 -14.39 -17.60
C TYR A 198 -3.18 -13.67 -18.76
N GLU A 199 -4.09 -14.34 -19.45
CA GLU A 199 -4.93 -13.70 -20.47
C GLU A 199 -6.17 -13.10 -19.80
N LEU A 200 -6.40 -11.82 -20.04
CA LEU A 200 -7.54 -11.13 -19.48
C LEU A 200 -8.73 -11.18 -20.45
N PRO A 201 -9.98 -11.17 -19.93
CA PRO A 201 -11.17 -11.06 -20.77
C PRO A 201 -11.41 -9.63 -21.29
N LEU A 202 -10.42 -8.78 -21.27
CA LEU A 202 -10.42 -7.42 -21.80
C LEU A 202 -9.09 -7.13 -22.47
N ALA A 203 -9.10 -6.21 -23.43
CA ALA A 203 -7.88 -5.75 -24.09
C ALA A 203 -7.80 -4.24 -23.99
N ILE A 204 -6.58 -3.71 -23.83
CA ILE A 204 -6.32 -2.29 -23.66
C ILE A 204 -5.36 -1.83 -24.73
N LYS A 205 -5.73 -0.80 -25.48
CA LYS A 205 -4.87 -0.09 -26.42
C LYS A 205 -4.45 1.24 -25.81
N LEU A 206 -3.15 1.48 -25.73
CA LEU A 206 -2.61 2.78 -25.36
C LEU A 206 -2.65 3.69 -26.60
N ASN A 207 -3.45 4.74 -26.55
CA ASN A 207 -3.54 5.72 -27.63
C ASN A 207 -2.48 6.81 -27.46
N ASP A 208 -2.30 7.29 -26.20
CA ASP A 208 -1.36 8.38 -25.90
C ASP A 208 -0.96 8.32 -24.43
N PHE A 209 0.28 8.72 -24.11
CA PHE A 209 0.79 8.83 -22.75
C PHE A 209 1.28 10.25 -22.52
N LEU A 210 0.81 10.87 -21.44
CA LEU A 210 1.07 12.28 -21.12
C LEU A 210 1.67 12.40 -19.73
N ILE A 211 2.73 13.18 -19.61
CA ILE A 211 3.33 13.61 -18.34
C ILE A 211 3.30 15.13 -18.29
N GLU A 212 2.76 15.66 -17.20
CA GLU A 212 2.98 17.02 -16.77
C GLU A 212 4.14 17.03 -15.78
N GLU A 213 5.10 17.90 -15.98
CA GLU A 213 6.30 18.02 -15.15
C GLU A 213 6.30 19.35 -14.40
N PHE A 214 6.89 19.36 -13.22
CA PHE A 214 7.28 20.61 -12.57
C PHE A 214 8.50 21.21 -13.30
N ASN A 215 8.68 22.51 -13.16
CA ASN A 215 9.94 23.09 -13.62
C ASN A 215 11.12 22.44 -12.88
N PRO A 216 12.27 22.27 -13.54
CA PRO A 216 13.49 21.77 -12.91
C PRO A 216 13.96 22.72 -11.81
N LYS A 217 14.84 22.19 -10.94
CA LYS A 217 15.41 22.98 -9.83
C LYS A 217 16.89 23.28 -10.09
N LEU A 218 17.36 24.42 -9.60
CA LEU A 218 18.77 24.71 -9.45
C LEU A 218 19.32 23.95 -8.25
N ALA A 219 20.47 23.34 -8.39
CA ALA A 219 21.19 22.67 -7.32
C ALA A 219 22.70 22.90 -7.45
N VAL A 220 23.42 22.93 -6.33
CA VAL A 220 24.87 22.99 -6.30
C VAL A 220 25.41 21.62 -5.91
N VAL A 221 26.39 21.13 -6.64
CA VAL A 221 27.05 19.83 -6.41
C VAL A 221 28.56 19.99 -6.27
N GLU A 222 29.14 19.07 -5.52
CA GLU A 222 30.58 18.96 -5.38
C GLU A 222 31.17 18.24 -6.61
N ASN A 223 32.19 18.82 -7.22
CA ASN A 223 32.77 18.34 -8.50
C ASN A 223 33.38 16.94 -8.40
N GLU A 224 34.00 16.59 -7.26
CA GLU A 224 34.67 15.29 -7.09
C GLU A 224 33.72 14.16 -6.75
N SER A 225 32.73 14.42 -5.87
CA SER A 225 31.85 13.37 -5.35
C SER A 225 30.50 13.29 -6.08
N GLY A 226 30.10 14.33 -6.81
CA GLY A 226 28.77 14.49 -7.40
C GLY A 226 27.64 14.65 -6.38
N LYS A 227 27.97 14.81 -5.09
CA LYS A 227 26.98 14.98 -4.04
C LYS A 227 26.47 16.41 -3.98
N LEU A 228 25.21 16.53 -3.59
CA LEU A 228 24.62 17.83 -3.34
C LEU A 228 25.37 18.56 -2.22
N TYR A 229 25.56 19.85 -2.39
CA TYR A 229 26.07 20.73 -1.35
C TYR A 229 25.18 20.61 -0.11
N GLU A 230 25.80 20.45 1.07
CA GLU A 230 25.08 20.20 2.33
C GLU A 230 24.03 19.06 2.20
N ALA A 231 24.48 17.85 1.86
CA ALA A 231 23.63 16.69 1.59
C ALA A 231 22.59 16.37 2.69
N THR A 232 22.81 16.82 3.93
CA THR A 232 21.86 16.67 5.06
C THR A 232 20.68 17.65 5.00
N LYS A 233 20.84 18.80 4.35
CA LYS A 233 19.81 19.81 4.13
C LYS A 233 19.99 20.46 2.76
N PRO A 234 19.80 19.71 1.66
CA PRO A 234 20.03 20.27 0.34
C PRO A 234 19.03 21.39 0.06
N SER A 235 19.55 22.57 -0.31
CA SER A 235 18.73 23.66 -0.82
C SER A 235 18.62 23.52 -2.33
N MET A 236 17.39 23.51 -2.84
CA MET A 236 17.09 23.51 -4.27
C MET A 236 16.00 24.52 -4.55
N ILE A 237 16.14 25.29 -5.62
CA ILE A 237 15.20 26.34 -5.97
C ILE A 237 14.62 26.04 -7.35
N MET A 238 13.29 26.04 -7.46
CA MET A 238 12.61 25.82 -8.74
C MET A 238 12.93 26.96 -9.70
N ILE A 239 13.24 26.63 -10.95
CA ILE A 239 13.56 27.60 -11.99
C ILE A 239 12.27 28.25 -12.49
N GLU A 240 12.25 29.56 -12.49
CA GLU A 240 11.23 30.42 -13.10
C GLU A 240 11.91 31.42 -14.02
N ASP A 241 11.14 32.02 -14.93
CA ASP A 241 11.66 33.08 -15.78
C ASP A 241 12.09 34.27 -14.91
N GLU A 242 13.24 34.88 -15.24
CA GLU A 242 13.81 36.06 -14.54
C GLU A 242 14.06 35.84 -13.04
N LEU A 243 14.20 34.55 -12.59
CA LEU A 243 14.46 34.23 -11.19
C LEU A 243 15.80 34.86 -10.74
N GLU A 244 15.75 35.65 -9.68
CA GLU A 244 16.92 36.06 -8.92
C GLU A 244 16.87 35.42 -7.53
N CYS A 245 17.89 34.66 -7.18
CA CYS A 245 17.90 33.93 -5.90
C CYS A 245 19.33 33.82 -5.34
N ARG A 246 19.39 33.58 -4.04
CA ARG A 246 20.63 33.18 -3.38
C ARG A 246 20.55 31.70 -3.03
N LEU A 247 21.48 30.92 -3.60
CA LEU A 247 21.63 29.52 -3.32
C LEU A 247 22.99 29.30 -2.64
N HIS A 248 22.96 29.04 -1.34
CA HIS A 248 24.14 29.01 -0.45
C HIS A 248 24.94 30.33 -0.50
N ASP A 249 26.16 30.29 -1.02
CA ASP A 249 27.07 31.44 -1.08
C ASP A 249 26.97 32.20 -2.41
N TRP A 250 26.22 31.73 -3.38
CA TRP A 250 26.13 32.29 -4.71
C TRP A 250 24.82 33.05 -4.95
N ASN A 251 24.91 34.24 -5.50
CA ASN A 251 23.75 34.95 -6.03
C ASN A 251 23.60 34.58 -7.51
N ILE A 252 22.47 33.99 -7.83
CA ILE A 252 22.18 33.42 -9.14
C ILE A 252 21.02 34.16 -9.75
N LYS A 253 21.17 34.51 -11.02
CA LYS A 253 20.11 35.07 -11.86
C LYS A 253 19.88 34.13 -13.04
N VAL A 254 18.62 33.81 -13.31
CA VAL A 254 18.20 33.12 -14.53
C VAL A 254 17.90 34.19 -15.58
N ASP A 255 18.71 34.23 -16.60
CA ASP A 255 18.59 35.23 -17.69
C ASP A 255 17.60 34.79 -18.76
N ASP A 256 17.47 33.47 -18.98
CA ASP A 256 16.56 32.83 -19.96
C ASP A 256 16.26 31.42 -19.53
N PHE A 257 15.01 30.99 -19.64
CA PHE A 257 14.59 29.62 -19.35
C PHE A 257 13.79 29.03 -20.49
N LEU A 258 14.25 27.89 -21.01
CA LEU A 258 13.62 27.15 -22.09
C LEU A 258 13.15 25.78 -21.53
N ALA A 259 11.84 25.61 -21.35
CA ALA A 259 11.26 24.37 -20.82
C ALA A 259 11.46 23.16 -21.77
N SER A 260 11.66 23.41 -23.05
CA SER A 260 11.93 22.38 -24.07
C SER A 260 12.92 22.97 -25.09
N SER A 261 14.12 22.42 -25.15
CA SER A 261 15.20 23.03 -25.93
C SER A 261 16.18 22.00 -26.50
N GLY A 262 17.01 22.47 -27.40
CA GLY A 262 18.17 21.75 -27.92
C GLY A 262 19.31 22.67 -28.19
N ARG A 263 20.55 22.18 -28.01
CA ARG A 263 21.76 22.95 -28.23
C ARG A 263 22.10 23.02 -29.71
N VAL A 264 22.31 24.26 -30.21
CA VAL A 264 22.81 24.53 -31.56
C VAL A 264 24.03 25.44 -31.45
N GLY A 265 25.21 24.88 -31.72
CA GLY A 265 26.45 25.58 -31.44
C GLY A 265 26.68 25.86 -29.95
N GLU A 266 26.81 27.11 -29.56
CA GLU A 266 27.05 27.52 -28.15
C GLU A 266 25.77 27.93 -27.41
N LYS A 267 24.60 27.89 -28.06
CA LYS A 267 23.34 28.39 -27.51
C LYS A 267 22.27 27.28 -27.52
N TYR A 268 21.36 27.41 -26.58
CA TYR A 268 20.12 26.62 -26.59
C TYR A 268 19.02 27.40 -27.33
N HIS A 269 18.20 26.66 -28.07
CA HIS A 269 17.05 27.19 -28.79
C HIS A 269 15.82 26.34 -28.43
N GLN A 270 14.68 26.99 -28.38
CA GLN A 270 13.43 26.30 -28.17
C GLN A 270 13.20 25.23 -29.26
N MET A 271 12.98 24.01 -28.84
CA MET A 271 12.73 22.85 -29.71
C MET A 271 11.70 21.95 -29.05
N TYR A 272 10.90 21.28 -29.87
CA TYR A 272 9.87 20.33 -29.42
C TYR A 272 10.07 18.94 -30.02
N ASP A 273 11.29 18.64 -30.44
CA ASP A 273 11.65 17.35 -31.00
C ASP A 273 11.81 16.27 -29.92
N PHE A 274 11.87 15.01 -30.36
CA PHE A 274 12.04 13.88 -29.48
C PHE A 274 13.38 13.93 -28.74
N GLY A 275 13.32 14.03 -27.42
CA GLY A 275 14.48 14.18 -26.55
C GLY A 275 14.88 15.62 -26.24
N ALA A 276 14.09 16.63 -26.61
CA ALA A 276 14.30 18.00 -26.15
C ALA A 276 14.27 18.08 -24.63
N ALA A 277 15.18 18.86 -24.04
CA ALA A 277 15.37 18.98 -22.59
C ALA A 277 15.25 20.43 -22.14
N PRO A 278 14.91 20.69 -20.86
CA PRO A 278 14.99 22.04 -20.31
C PRO A 278 16.42 22.55 -20.29
N ALA A 279 16.58 23.85 -20.55
CA ALA A 279 17.85 24.57 -20.41
C ALA A 279 17.61 25.95 -19.84
N ALA A 280 18.57 26.46 -19.11
CA ALA A 280 18.55 27.85 -18.62
C ALA A 280 19.90 28.52 -18.86
N LYS A 281 19.86 29.77 -19.27
CA LYS A 281 21.03 30.67 -19.23
C LYS A 281 21.06 31.30 -17.86
N VAL A 282 22.17 31.16 -17.15
CA VAL A 282 22.32 31.66 -15.80
C VAL A 282 23.55 32.57 -15.67
N SER A 283 23.44 33.57 -14.82
CA SER A 283 24.52 34.46 -14.41
C SER A 283 24.73 34.37 -12.91
N VAL A 284 25.96 34.13 -12.47
CA VAL A 284 26.31 33.90 -11.07
C VAL A 284 27.35 34.97 -10.66
N ALA A 285 27.04 35.76 -9.65
CA ALA A 285 27.98 36.71 -9.06
C ALA A 285 28.96 35.96 -8.15
N VAL A 286 30.25 35.97 -8.50
CA VAL A 286 31.34 35.33 -7.76
C VAL A 286 32.05 36.33 -6.83
N SER A 287 32.12 37.60 -7.25
CA SER A 287 32.64 38.73 -6.46
C SER A 287 31.92 40.02 -6.87
N SER A 288 32.24 41.13 -6.21
CA SER A 288 31.62 42.44 -6.53
C SER A 288 31.85 42.93 -7.96
N SER A 289 32.77 42.33 -8.73
CA SER A 289 33.12 42.73 -10.10
C SER A 289 33.02 41.60 -11.13
N ASP A 290 33.02 40.32 -10.71
CA ASP A 290 33.08 39.17 -11.61
C ASP A 290 31.79 38.40 -11.63
N THR A 291 31.23 38.21 -12.84
CA THR A 291 30.02 37.42 -13.09
C THR A 291 30.35 36.29 -14.03
N LEU A 292 30.08 35.03 -13.62
CA LEU A 292 30.12 33.89 -14.46
C LEU A 292 28.76 33.72 -15.17
N SER A 293 28.76 33.53 -16.49
CA SER A 293 27.51 33.25 -17.23
C SER A 293 27.67 32.05 -18.12
N GLY A 294 26.63 31.23 -18.18
CA GLY A 294 26.63 30.01 -19.02
C GLY A 294 25.27 29.36 -19.12
N TRP A 295 25.19 28.38 -19.99
CA TRP A 295 24.01 27.52 -20.10
C TRP A 295 24.14 26.34 -19.18
N ILE A 296 23.02 25.93 -18.57
CA ILE A 296 22.85 24.68 -17.83
C ILE A 296 21.65 23.94 -18.38
N SER A 297 21.72 22.60 -18.37
CA SER A 297 20.63 21.72 -18.82
C SER A 297 20.69 20.40 -18.06
N CYS A 298 19.54 19.87 -17.69
CA CYS A 298 19.48 18.53 -17.13
C CYS A 298 19.74 17.41 -18.15
N GLY A 299 19.75 17.74 -19.45
CA GLY A 299 19.86 16.77 -20.52
C GLY A 299 18.60 15.91 -20.64
N SER A 300 18.69 14.84 -21.43
CA SER A 300 17.65 13.84 -21.63
C SER A 300 18.28 12.48 -21.95
N PHE A 301 17.48 11.47 -22.28
CA PHE A 301 17.98 10.13 -22.65
C PHE A 301 18.94 10.14 -23.87
N ASN A 302 18.87 11.15 -24.72
CA ASN A 302 19.73 11.29 -25.92
C ASN A 302 20.56 12.58 -25.94
N ARG A 303 20.52 13.41 -24.90
CA ARG A 303 21.27 14.67 -24.77
C ARG A 303 22.02 14.70 -23.46
N PRO A 304 23.32 15.08 -23.46
CA PRO A 304 24.10 15.17 -22.23
C PRO A 304 23.56 16.32 -21.33
N HIS A 305 23.76 16.17 -20.02
CA HIS A 305 23.56 17.27 -19.09
C HIS A 305 24.68 18.31 -19.24
N GLU A 306 24.38 19.55 -18.89
CA GLU A 306 25.34 20.65 -18.88
C GLU A 306 25.25 21.41 -17.55
N SER A 307 26.40 21.65 -16.93
CA SER A 307 26.52 22.35 -15.66
C SER A 307 27.47 23.56 -15.81
N LEU A 308 27.27 24.57 -14.95
CA LEU A 308 28.18 25.72 -14.87
C LEU A 308 29.14 25.52 -13.70
N LYS A 309 30.45 25.42 -13.99
CA LYS A 309 31.49 25.36 -12.97
C LYS A 309 31.55 26.69 -12.21
N LEU A 310 31.30 26.70 -10.90
CA LEU A 310 31.33 27.87 -10.04
C LEU A 310 32.74 28.14 -9.54
N ASP A 311 33.43 27.11 -9.10
CA ASP A 311 34.83 27.11 -8.65
C ASP A 311 35.44 25.72 -8.83
N ASP A 312 36.63 25.47 -8.23
CA ASP A 312 37.29 24.16 -8.35
C ASP A 312 36.56 23.05 -7.62
N LYS A 313 35.71 23.36 -6.64
CA LYS A 313 34.98 22.38 -5.82
C LYS A 313 33.54 22.19 -6.20
N TYR A 314 32.87 23.21 -6.73
CA TYR A 314 31.43 23.23 -6.90
C TYR A 314 30.98 23.60 -8.31
N SER A 315 29.88 23.01 -8.73
CA SER A 315 29.18 23.33 -9.98
C SER A 315 27.68 23.53 -9.74
N LEU A 316 27.12 24.49 -10.48
CA LEU A 316 25.68 24.69 -10.57
C LEU A 316 25.10 23.79 -11.66
N LEU A 317 24.07 23.04 -11.32
CA LEU A 317 23.36 22.18 -12.26
C LEU A 317 21.84 22.38 -12.20
N MET A 318 21.18 21.90 -13.23
CA MET A 318 19.74 21.77 -13.31
C MET A 318 19.35 20.34 -13.01
N THR A 319 18.39 20.12 -12.08
CA THR A 319 17.85 18.79 -11.81
C THR A 319 16.92 18.31 -12.93
N VAL A 320 16.74 17.01 -13.06
CA VAL A 320 15.69 16.46 -13.94
C VAL A 320 14.32 16.91 -13.41
N PRO A 321 13.39 17.34 -14.27
CA PRO A 321 12.04 17.69 -13.87
C PRO A 321 11.33 16.54 -13.13
N GLU A 322 10.66 16.86 -12.03
CA GLU A 322 9.86 15.90 -11.29
C GLU A 322 8.47 15.78 -11.94
N PRO A 323 7.91 14.56 -12.08
CA PRO A 323 6.56 14.40 -12.62
C PRO A 323 5.54 14.99 -11.66
N LYS A 324 4.69 15.90 -12.16
CA LYS A 324 3.55 16.47 -11.44
C LYS A 324 2.32 15.56 -11.56
N LYS A 325 2.08 15.07 -12.76
CA LYS A 325 0.96 14.19 -13.09
C LYS A 325 1.31 13.41 -14.35
N PHE A 326 0.92 12.14 -14.38
CA PHE A 326 0.96 11.37 -15.61
C PHE A 326 -0.34 10.62 -15.82
N SER A 327 -0.71 10.42 -17.08
CA SER A 327 -1.96 9.81 -17.49
C SER A 327 -1.82 9.08 -18.80
N SER A 328 -2.66 8.07 -19.00
CA SER A 328 -2.73 7.29 -20.23
C SER A 328 -4.12 7.42 -20.84
N LYS A 329 -4.18 7.88 -22.10
CA LYS A 329 -5.40 7.79 -22.89
C LYS A 329 -5.46 6.39 -23.51
N VAL A 330 -6.47 5.64 -23.13
CA VAL A 330 -6.62 4.24 -23.56
C VAL A 330 -7.96 3.99 -24.21
N THR A 331 -8.00 2.97 -25.06
CA THR A 331 -9.23 2.35 -25.53
C THR A 331 -9.31 0.95 -24.95
N ILE A 332 -10.38 0.66 -24.21
CA ILE A 332 -10.63 -0.63 -23.58
C ILE A 332 -11.65 -1.40 -24.40
N PHE A 333 -11.35 -2.64 -24.75
CA PHE A 333 -12.23 -3.55 -25.47
C PHE A 333 -12.72 -4.63 -24.52
N THR A 334 -14.00 -4.86 -24.49
CA THR A 334 -14.67 -5.82 -23.58
C THR A 334 -15.17 -7.05 -24.36
N PRO A 335 -15.44 -8.19 -23.71
CA PRO A 335 -15.86 -9.43 -24.38
C PRO A 335 -17.19 -9.33 -25.10
N ASP A 336 -18.07 -8.41 -24.67
CA ASP A 336 -19.37 -8.11 -25.30
C ASP A 336 -19.25 -7.20 -26.52
N GLY A 337 -18.02 -6.89 -26.95
CA GLY A 337 -17.74 -6.09 -28.14
C GLY A 337 -17.86 -4.58 -27.93
N GLN A 338 -18.02 -4.12 -26.69
CA GLN A 338 -18.01 -2.69 -26.39
C GLN A 338 -16.60 -2.13 -26.46
N LYS A 339 -16.52 -0.86 -26.80
CA LYS A 339 -15.30 -0.09 -26.91
C LYS A 339 -15.45 1.19 -26.11
N GLU A 340 -14.63 1.36 -25.07
CA GLU A 340 -14.66 2.52 -24.20
C GLU A 340 -13.34 3.29 -24.27
N GLU A 341 -13.42 4.60 -24.49
CA GLU A 341 -12.26 5.48 -24.40
C GLU A 341 -12.20 6.06 -22.99
N GLN A 342 -11.07 5.89 -22.32
CA GLN A 342 -10.85 6.29 -20.94
C GLN A 342 -9.51 6.99 -20.77
N VAL A 343 -9.41 7.82 -19.73
CA VAL A 343 -8.14 8.41 -19.27
C VAL A 343 -7.80 7.79 -17.91
N LEU A 344 -6.71 7.05 -17.88
CA LEU A 344 -6.18 6.47 -16.66
C LEU A 344 -5.28 7.50 -15.98
N GLU A 345 -5.58 7.84 -14.74
CA GLU A 345 -4.80 8.75 -13.91
C GLU A 345 -4.35 8.03 -12.63
N VAL A 346 -3.25 8.49 -12.05
CA VAL A 346 -2.79 8.00 -10.76
C VAL A 346 -3.86 8.25 -9.69
N ASN A 347 -4.11 7.26 -8.85
CA ASN A 347 -5.13 7.28 -7.78
C ASN A 347 -6.60 7.43 -8.23
N LYS A 348 -6.87 7.33 -9.54
CA LYS A 348 -8.24 7.36 -10.09
C LYS A 348 -8.49 6.14 -10.98
N PRO A 349 -8.77 4.96 -10.39
CA PRO A 349 -8.98 3.75 -11.17
C PRO A 349 -10.24 3.84 -12.02
N GLN A 350 -10.19 3.25 -13.22
CA GLN A 350 -11.34 3.00 -14.06
C GLN A 350 -11.87 1.58 -13.82
N SER A 351 -13.19 1.44 -13.77
CA SER A 351 -13.83 0.14 -13.50
C SER A 351 -14.54 -0.36 -14.77
N VAL A 352 -14.11 -1.53 -15.26
CA VAL A 352 -14.68 -2.16 -16.47
C VAL A 352 -14.86 -3.65 -16.21
N ASN A 353 -16.07 -4.16 -16.38
CA ASN A 353 -16.43 -5.59 -16.23
C ASN A 353 -15.90 -6.26 -14.95
N GLY A 354 -15.97 -5.54 -13.81
CA GLY A 354 -15.51 -6.04 -12.51
C GLY A 354 -14.00 -5.99 -12.28
N TRP A 355 -13.24 -5.46 -13.26
CA TRP A 355 -11.83 -5.12 -13.13
C TRP A 355 -11.65 -3.64 -12.84
N LYS A 356 -10.69 -3.31 -12.00
CA LYS A 356 -10.23 -1.94 -11.75
C LYS A 356 -8.84 -1.78 -12.37
N ILE A 357 -8.70 -0.75 -13.20
CA ILE A 357 -7.47 -0.46 -13.93
C ILE A 357 -6.87 0.80 -13.33
N TYR A 358 -5.66 0.68 -12.81
CA TYR A 358 -4.90 1.75 -12.17
C TYR A 358 -3.72 2.13 -13.05
N GLN A 359 -3.43 3.41 -13.19
CA GLN A 359 -2.17 3.90 -13.70
C GLN A 359 -1.07 3.63 -12.66
N LEU A 360 -0.05 2.83 -12.99
CA LEU A 360 0.98 2.42 -12.05
C LEU A 360 2.30 3.16 -12.27
N SER A 361 2.92 3.00 -13.45
CA SER A 361 4.23 3.57 -13.77
C SER A 361 4.42 3.74 -15.27
N TYR A 362 5.61 4.15 -15.67
CA TYR A 362 6.02 4.35 -17.06
C TYR A 362 7.54 4.13 -17.17
N ASP A 363 8.13 4.25 -18.37
CA ASP A 363 9.59 4.22 -18.53
C ASP A 363 10.21 5.55 -18.07
N GLU A 364 10.70 5.58 -16.82
CA GLU A 364 11.29 6.78 -16.21
C GLU A 364 12.55 7.29 -16.96
N LYS A 365 13.28 6.41 -17.66
CA LYS A 365 14.45 6.81 -18.43
C LYS A 365 14.10 7.68 -19.63
N MET A 366 12.93 7.40 -20.22
CA MET A 366 12.40 8.18 -21.33
C MET A 366 11.61 9.41 -20.88
N GLY A 367 11.18 9.48 -19.61
CA GLY A 367 10.41 10.58 -19.03
C GLY A 367 9.15 10.88 -19.85
N LYS A 368 8.92 12.14 -20.20
CA LYS A 368 7.77 12.58 -21.01
C LYS A 368 7.70 11.97 -22.43
N TYR A 369 8.77 11.35 -22.87
CA TYR A 369 8.86 10.67 -24.17
C TYR A 369 8.61 9.17 -24.07
N SER A 370 8.18 8.67 -22.91
CA SER A 370 7.86 7.26 -22.71
C SER A 370 6.80 6.79 -23.70
N ASN A 371 7.07 5.70 -24.39
CA ASN A 371 6.10 4.98 -25.20
C ASN A 371 5.48 3.78 -24.45
N LEU A 372 5.86 3.61 -23.17
CA LEU A 372 5.41 2.56 -22.27
C LEU A 372 4.61 3.17 -21.11
N SER A 373 3.43 2.66 -20.89
CA SER A 373 2.63 2.87 -19.68
C SER A 373 2.38 1.54 -19.02
N VAL A 374 2.71 1.42 -17.74
CA VAL A 374 2.42 0.22 -16.95
C VAL A 374 1.15 0.47 -16.16
N VAL A 375 0.17 -0.41 -16.31
CA VAL A 375 -1.08 -0.38 -15.56
C VAL A 375 -1.20 -1.58 -14.64
N GLU A 376 -1.85 -1.39 -13.49
CA GLU A 376 -2.24 -2.49 -12.61
C GLU A 376 -3.73 -2.79 -12.82
N VAL A 377 -4.05 -4.06 -13.10
CA VAL A 377 -5.40 -4.54 -13.32
C VAL A 377 -5.79 -5.42 -12.13
N VAL A 378 -6.79 -5.00 -11.38
CA VAL A 378 -7.20 -5.62 -10.11
C VAL A 378 -8.63 -6.13 -10.20
N LYS A 379 -8.83 -7.39 -9.80
CA LYS A 379 -10.15 -7.98 -9.60
C LYS A 379 -10.27 -8.47 -8.16
N ASP A 380 -11.22 -7.92 -7.41
CA ASP A 380 -11.50 -8.30 -6.03
C ASP A 380 -13.01 -8.42 -5.82
N PRO A 381 -13.56 -9.63 -6.00
CA PRO A 381 -14.99 -9.86 -5.83
C PRO A 381 -15.47 -9.75 -4.38
N TRP A 382 -14.56 -9.85 -3.40
CA TRP A 382 -14.88 -9.80 -1.98
C TRP A 382 -14.82 -8.40 -1.37
N GLN A 383 -14.29 -7.44 -2.10
CA GLN A 383 -14.12 -6.04 -1.66
C GLN A 383 -15.42 -5.43 -1.13
N VAL A 384 -16.56 -5.74 -1.75
CA VAL A 384 -17.88 -5.21 -1.34
C VAL A 384 -18.22 -5.65 0.08
N TYR A 385 -17.99 -6.92 0.43
CA TYR A 385 -18.28 -7.46 1.76
C TYR A 385 -17.34 -6.86 2.82
N VAL A 386 -16.07 -6.63 2.48
CA VAL A 386 -15.11 -5.95 3.34
C VAL A 386 -15.59 -4.52 3.64
N TYR A 387 -16.02 -3.77 2.62
CA TYR A 387 -16.57 -2.43 2.81
C TYR A 387 -17.85 -2.41 3.64
N ILE A 388 -18.77 -3.35 3.43
CA ILE A 388 -19.96 -3.47 4.29
C ILE A 388 -19.53 -3.62 5.76
N GLY A 389 -18.56 -4.48 6.06
CA GLY A 389 -18.02 -4.65 7.41
C GLY A 389 -17.41 -3.36 7.97
N ILE A 390 -16.61 -2.64 7.19
CA ILE A 390 -16.01 -1.37 7.57
C ILE A 390 -17.08 -0.31 7.87
N PHE A 391 -18.09 -0.15 7.00
CA PHE A 391 -19.18 0.80 7.25
C PHE A 391 -19.97 0.44 8.50
N MET A 392 -20.22 -0.85 8.76
CA MET A 392 -20.87 -1.30 10.00
C MET A 392 -20.03 -0.95 11.23
N MET A 393 -18.71 -1.13 11.18
CA MET A 393 -17.81 -0.69 12.26
C MET A 393 -17.91 0.81 12.51
N MET A 394 -17.87 1.61 11.46
CA MET A 394 -17.98 3.08 11.56
C MET A 394 -19.31 3.49 12.20
N ILE A 395 -20.44 2.99 11.69
CA ILE A 395 -21.78 3.30 12.21
C ILE A 395 -21.91 2.87 13.66
N GLY A 396 -21.47 1.66 14.00
CA GLY A 396 -21.49 1.14 15.35
C GLY A 396 -20.66 1.98 16.32
N SER A 397 -19.47 2.41 15.91
CA SER A 397 -18.56 3.25 16.69
C SER A 397 -19.12 4.65 16.90
N ILE A 398 -19.66 5.30 15.85
CA ILE A 398 -20.31 6.60 15.93
C ILE A 398 -21.50 6.55 16.91
N TYR A 399 -22.33 5.49 16.81
CA TYR A 399 -23.45 5.32 17.73
C TYR A 399 -23.01 5.15 19.19
N MET A 400 -21.94 4.36 19.45
CA MET A 400 -21.39 4.20 20.79
C MET A 400 -20.85 5.52 21.34
N PHE A 401 -20.15 6.28 20.52
CA PHE A 401 -19.61 7.59 20.89
C PHE A 401 -20.73 8.59 21.18
N TRP A 402 -21.73 8.70 20.30
CA TRP A 402 -22.87 9.61 20.46
C TRP A 402 -23.65 9.34 21.73
N ARG A 403 -23.87 8.07 22.06
CA ARG A 403 -24.67 7.68 23.21
C ARG A 403 -23.97 7.95 24.55
N GLY A 404 -22.63 7.97 24.55
CA GLY A 404 -21.80 8.12 25.74
C GLY A 404 -22.04 7.02 26.81
N ASN A 405 -21.09 6.81 27.71
CA ASN A 405 -21.35 6.09 28.95
C ASN A 405 -21.90 7.11 29.92
N LYS A 406 -23.18 6.98 30.33
CA LYS A 406 -23.67 7.64 31.55
C LYS A 406 -22.88 7.01 32.70
N VAL A 407 -21.86 7.70 33.16
CA VAL A 407 -21.19 7.39 34.43
C VAL A 407 -22.25 7.63 35.49
N THR A 408 -22.81 6.55 36.05
CA THR A 408 -23.60 6.64 37.26
C THR A 408 -22.60 6.92 38.39
N ILE A 409 -22.43 8.20 38.73
CA ILE A 409 -21.80 8.59 39.99
C ILE A 409 -22.72 8.07 41.07
N SER A 410 -22.39 6.92 41.64
CA SER A 410 -23.00 6.52 42.94
C SER A 410 -22.48 7.51 43.95
N SER A 411 -23.34 8.48 44.33
CA SER A 411 -23.17 9.22 45.55
C SER A 411 -23.25 8.23 46.72
N GLU A 412 -22.10 7.83 47.22
CA GLU A 412 -22.00 7.29 48.57
C GLU A 412 -22.36 8.43 49.52
N GLN A 413 -23.53 8.31 50.15
CA GLN A 413 -23.85 8.92 51.44
C GLN A 413 -23.68 7.89 52.55
#